data_9ccaba40fb68447100fa130f807bb25a
#
_entry.id   9ccaba40fb68447100fa130f807bb25a
#
_cell.length_a   1.000
_cell.length_b   1.000
_cell.length_c   1.000
_cell.angle_alpha   90.00
_cell.angle_beta   90.00
_cell.angle_gamma   90.00
#
_symmetry.space_group_name_H-M   'P 1'
#
loop_
_entity.id
_entity.type
_entity.pdbx_description
1 polymer ?
#
loop_
_entity_poly.entity_id
_entity_poly.type
_entity_poly.pdbx_seq_one_letter_code
_entity_poly.pdbx_strand_id
1 'polypeptide(L)' 'DITTSFPIIHNLNTMRQNIEIWDFTTNEVIYPAITKGLTTDYVSFYTPPSTGTIYNINIIGF' A
#
# COMPACT_ATOMS: atom_id res chain seq x y z
N ASP A 1 6.69 2.55 -19.53
CA ASP A 1 6.56 2.55 -18.06
C ASP A 1 5.36 1.71 -17.67
N ILE A 2 5.61 0.71 -16.85
CA ILE A 2 4.55 -0.13 -16.33
C ILE A 2 4.39 0.22 -14.86
N THR A 3 3.24 0.78 -14.52
CA THR A 3 2.88 1.05 -13.15
C THR A 3 1.87 0.00 -12.71
N THR A 4 2.17 -0.70 -11.62
CA THR A 4 1.26 -1.66 -11.06
C THR A 4 0.56 -1.03 -9.86
N SER A 5 -0.77 -1.04 -9.91
CA SER A 5 -1.60 -0.44 -8.88
C SER A 5 -2.44 -1.50 -8.19
N PHE A 6 -2.45 -1.49 -6.87
CA PHE A 6 -3.18 -2.46 -6.06
C PHE A 6 -4.20 -1.74 -5.18
N PRO A 7 -5.48 -2.12 -5.25
CA PRO A 7 -6.48 -1.58 -4.35
C PRO A 7 -6.39 -2.25 -2.98
N ILE A 8 -6.53 -1.45 -1.92
CA ILE A 8 -6.58 -1.93 -0.55
C ILE A 8 -7.86 -1.40 0.08
N ILE A 9 -8.80 -2.30 0.36
CA ILE A 9 -10.09 -1.94 0.93
C ILE A 9 -9.98 -1.97 2.45
N HIS A 10 -10.12 -0.82 3.10
CA HIS A 10 -9.98 -0.71 4.55
C HIS A 10 -11.28 -0.34 5.26
N ASN A 11 -12.25 0.20 4.55
CA ASN A 11 -13.57 0.58 5.08
C ASN A 11 -13.52 1.52 6.31
N LEU A 12 -12.48 2.34 6.42
CA LEU A 12 -12.34 3.26 7.54
C LEU A 12 -13.19 4.50 7.41
N ASN A 13 -13.67 4.79 6.21
CA ASN A 13 -14.50 5.95 5.89
C ASN A 13 -13.84 7.27 6.31
N THR A 14 -12.53 7.37 6.14
CA THR A 14 -11.77 8.56 6.44
C THR A 14 -10.56 8.67 5.53
N MET A 15 -10.21 9.91 5.15
CA MET A 15 -8.97 10.20 4.41
C MET A 15 -7.79 10.42 5.35
N ARG A 16 -8.04 10.50 6.65
CA ARG A 16 -7.01 10.69 7.66
C ARG A 16 -6.44 9.35 8.05
N GLN A 17 -5.33 8.98 7.42
CA GLN A 17 -4.75 7.66 7.56
C GLN A 17 -3.25 7.73 7.69
N ASN A 18 -2.71 6.89 8.58
CA ASN A 18 -1.30 6.51 8.56
C ASN A 18 -1.18 5.16 7.89
N ILE A 19 -0.33 5.07 6.88
CA ILE A 19 -0.14 3.85 6.11
C ILE A 19 1.34 3.46 6.17
N GLU A 20 1.60 2.23 6.57
CA GLU A 20 2.94 1.67 6.60
C GLU A 20 2.94 0.38 5.80
N ILE A 21 3.93 0.24 4.91
CA ILE A 21 4.07 -0.95 4.07
C ILE A 21 5.51 -1.41 4.17
N TRP A 22 5.70 -2.71 4.43
CA TRP A 22 7.05 -3.28 4.48
C TRP A 22 7.09 -4.65 3.86
N ASP A 23 8.27 -5.01 3.35
CA ASP A 23 8.52 -6.33 2.78
C ASP A 23 8.56 -7.35 3.92
N PHE A 24 7.73 -8.37 3.81
CA PHE A 24 7.63 -9.41 4.85
C PHE A 24 8.93 -10.20 5.01
N THR A 25 9.65 -10.41 3.91
CA THR A 25 10.86 -11.23 3.91
C THR A 25 12.07 -10.49 4.47
N THR A 26 12.24 -9.22 4.07
CA THR A 26 13.41 -8.42 4.44
C THR A 26 13.16 -7.48 5.61
N ASN A 27 11.89 -7.25 5.98
CA ASN A 27 11.45 -6.27 6.96
C ASN A 27 11.80 -4.82 6.59
N GLU A 28 12.08 -4.57 5.32
CA GLU A 28 12.35 -3.21 4.85
C GLU A 28 11.05 -2.46 4.61
N VAL A 29 10.95 -1.26 5.18
CA VAL A 29 9.82 -0.37 4.91
C VAL A 29 9.98 0.20 3.52
N ILE A 30 8.89 0.20 2.74
CA ILE A 30 8.89 0.73 1.39
C ILE A 30 7.96 1.93 1.31
N TYR A 31 8.19 2.80 0.32
CA TYR A 31 7.45 4.05 0.15
C TYR A 31 6.90 4.15 -1.27
N PRO A 32 5.93 3.31 -1.66
CA PRO A 32 5.30 3.43 -2.97
C PRO A 32 4.41 4.67 -3.03
N ALA A 33 3.97 5.00 -4.23
CA ALA A 33 2.97 6.04 -4.39
C ALA A 33 1.63 5.54 -3.86
N ILE A 34 0.98 6.34 -3.01
CA ILE A 34 -0.28 5.96 -2.39
C ILE A 34 -1.34 7.03 -2.69
N THR A 35 -2.47 6.58 -3.22
CA THR A 35 -3.64 7.43 -3.41
C THR A 35 -4.69 7.01 -2.38
N LYS A 36 -5.02 7.92 -1.47
CA LYS A 36 -5.96 7.63 -0.39
C LYS A 36 -7.40 7.78 -0.86
N GLY A 37 -8.27 6.94 -0.34
CA GLY A 37 -9.70 7.04 -0.53
C GLY A 37 -10.43 6.80 0.79
N LEU A 38 -11.71 7.10 0.83
CA LEU A 38 -12.50 6.95 2.05
C LEU A 38 -12.60 5.49 2.50
N THR A 39 -12.71 4.58 1.55
CA THR A 39 -12.85 3.14 1.85
C THR A 39 -11.76 2.30 1.21
N THR A 40 -11.09 2.82 0.20
CA THR A 40 -10.12 2.07 -0.58
C THR A 40 -8.92 2.96 -0.90
N ASP A 41 -7.73 2.48 -0.60
CA ASP A 41 -6.49 3.13 -1.00
C ASP A 41 -5.89 2.39 -2.18
N TYR A 42 -5.17 3.11 -3.04
CA TYR A 42 -4.45 2.51 -4.15
C TYR A 42 -2.96 2.67 -3.93
N VAL A 43 -2.24 1.56 -3.96
CA VAL A 43 -0.77 1.54 -3.85
C VAL A 43 -0.21 1.28 -5.23
N SER A 44 0.67 2.15 -5.70
CA SER A 44 1.24 2.08 -7.04
C SER A 44 2.74 1.92 -6.98
N PHE A 45 3.27 0.99 -7.75
CA PHE A 45 4.71 0.75 -7.90
C PHE A 45 5.15 1.12 -9.31
N TYR A 46 6.27 1.84 -9.43
CA TYR A 46 6.86 2.14 -10.75
C TYR A 46 7.36 0.88 -11.43
N THR A 47 7.90 -0.03 -10.64
CA THR A 47 8.37 -1.32 -11.14
C THR A 47 7.56 -2.40 -10.43
N PRO A 48 6.93 -3.33 -11.16
CA PRO A 48 6.17 -4.40 -10.52
C PRO A 48 7.05 -5.18 -9.55
N PRO A 49 6.51 -5.56 -8.37
CA PRO A 49 7.25 -6.40 -7.44
C PRO A 49 7.58 -7.75 -8.07
N SER A 50 8.67 -8.36 -7.60
CA SER A 50 9.03 -9.71 -8.03
C SER A 50 7.94 -10.71 -7.66
N THR A 51 7.77 -11.74 -8.49
CA THR A 51 6.81 -12.79 -8.21
C THR A 51 7.11 -13.43 -6.84
N GLY A 52 6.09 -13.58 -6.03
CA GLY A 52 6.22 -14.18 -4.70
C GLY A 52 6.60 -13.20 -3.60
N THR A 53 6.77 -11.92 -3.91
CA THR A 53 7.01 -10.91 -2.89
C THR A 53 5.76 -10.71 -2.05
N ILE A 54 5.93 -10.70 -0.74
CA ILE A 54 4.83 -10.51 0.21
C ILE A 54 5.08 -9.22 0.97
N TYR A 55 4.06 -8.36 1.02
CA TYR A 55 4.11 -7.11 1.76
C TYR A 55 3.12 -7.14 2.92
N ASN A 56 3.52 -6.58 4.04
CA ASN A 56 2.63 -6.30 5.15
C ASN A 56 2.20 -4.84 5.06
N ILE A 57 0.93 -4.60 5.32
CA ILE A 57 0.35 -3.27 5.24
C ILE A 57 -0.40 -2.99 6.53
N ASN A 58 -0.07 -1.87 7.15
CA ASN A 58 -0.75 -1.39 8.34
C ASN A 58 -1.40 -0.04 8.04
N ILE A 59 -2.71 0.06 8.24
CA ILE A 59 -3.45 1.29 7.99
C ILE A 59 -4.21 1.66 9.25
N ILE A 60 -3.97 2.88 9.74
CA ILE A 60 -4.66 3.40 10.92
C ILE A 60 -5.42 4.66 10.48
N GLY A 61 -6.73 4.66 10.72
CA GLY A 61 -7.57 5.82 10.48
C GLY A 61 -7.71 6.68 11.72
N PHE A 62 -7.90 7.98 11.50
CA PHE A 62 -8.09 8.96 12.58
C PHE A 62 -9.47 9.59 12.54
#